data_ba230d408beccaa4313ef16e8c066ba7
#
_entry.id   ba230d408beccaa4313ef16e8c066ba7
#
_cell.length_a   1.000
_cell.length_b   1.000
_cell.length_c   1.000
_cell.angle_alpha   90.00
_cell.angle_beta   90.00
_cell.angle_gamma   90.00
#
_symmetry.space_group_name_H-M   'P 1'
#
loop_
_entity.id
_entity.type
_entity.pdbx_description
1 polymer ?
#
loop_
_entity_poly.entity_id
_entity_poly.type
_entity_poly.pdbx_seq_one_letter_code
_entity_poly.pdbx_strand_id
1 'polypeptide(L)'
;MSQSSGTTNKLFKSRQTLLALLKEQGFETKDYEEFSVNEVHTMNNNKQLDMLISNEEGSDKPKKVYVKYHLAKTLRRENINDYIDDLFHLEQVLTKNDTLVIVIKQEPHEPLLNILNQIWESEGIFIIIYNLERLLFNILEHSYVPKHVIIDEAEIKLMKERYNITDDSVLPTISRYDPVAQAIGMRPKDVCKIVRSSKTAITANYYRICSQ
;
A
#
# COMPACT_ATOMS: atom_id res chain seq x y z
N MET A 1 -13.37 -19.16 -24.18
CA MET A 1 -12.18 -18.33 -24.47
C MET A 1 -12.30 -16.87 -24.03
N SER A 2 -13.49 -16.22 -24.01
CA SER A 2 -13.63 -14.79 -23.65
C SER A 2 -13.39 -14.43 -22.17
N GLN A 3 -13.69 -15.33 -21.23
CA GLN A 3 -13.53 -15.04 -19.79
C GLN A 3 -12.05 -15.06 -19.33
N SER A 4 -11.19 -15.86 -19.94
CA SER A 4 -9.76 -15.90 -19.58
C SER A 4 -9.03 -14.63 -20.02
N SER A 5 -9.37 -14.07 -21.19
CA SER A 5 -8.74 -12.85 -21.69
C SER A 5 -9.11 -11.63 -20.85
N GLY A 6 -10.35 -11.55 -20.36
CA GLY A 6 -10.79 -10.48 -19.47
C GLY A 6 -10.06 -10.47 -18.12
N THR A 7 -9.84 -11.65 -17.53
CA THR A 7 -9.10 -11.79 -16.26
C THR A 7 -7.63 -11.43 -16.44
N THR A 8 -7.00 -11.86 -17.52
CA THR A 8 -5.59 -11.54 -17.82
C THR A 8 -5.38 -10.05 -18.00
N ASN A 9 -6.28 -9.35 -18.72
CA ASN A 9 -6.21 -7.90 -18.88
C ASN A 9 -6.37 -7.15 -17.55
N LYS A 10 -7.26 -7.63 -16.66
CA LYS A 10 -7.40 -7.06 -15.31
C LYS A 10 -6.12 -7.25 -14.49
N LEU A 11 -5.51 -8.44 -14.54
CA LEU A 11 -4.24 -8.72 -13.85
C LEU A 11 -3.11 -7.82 -14.37
N PHE A 12 -2.98 -7.71 -15.68
CA PHE A 12 -1.99 -6.84 -16.29
C PHE A 12 -2.16 -5.39 -15.86
N LYS A 13 -3.38 -4.86 -15.94
CA LYS A 13 -3.68 -3.48 -15.55
C LYS A 13 -3.46 -3.25 -14.05
N SER A 14 -3.89 -4.18 -13.19
CA SER A 14 -3.67 -4.09 -11.75
C SER A 14 -2.18 -4.07 -11.39
N ARG A 15 -1.37 -4.86 -12.11
CA ARG A 15 0.09 -4.87 -11.94
C ARG A 15 0.71 -3.53 -12.33
N GLN A 16 0.32 -2.96 -13.48
CA GLN A 16 0.80 -1.65 -13.92
C GLN A 16 0.45 -0.55 -12.90
N THR A 17 -0.80 -0.52 -12.44
CA THR A 17 -1.24 0.46 -11.43
C THR A 17 -0.46 0.29 -10.13
N LEU A 18 -0.28 -0.94 -9.65
CA LEU A 18 0.46 -1.20 -8.42
C LEU A 18 1.93 -0.76 -8.54
N LEU A 19 2.59 -1.04 -9.67
CA LEU A 19 3.95 -0.58 -9.92
C LEU A 19 4.03 0.96 -9.96
N ALA A 20 3.05 1.64 -10.56
CA ALA A 20 2.97 3.09 -10.54
C ALA A 20 2.84 3.65 -9.12
N LEU A 21 1.99 3.05 -8.27
CA LEU A 21 1.84 3.44 -6.86
C LEU A 21 3.15 3.22 -6.06
N LEU A 22 3.83 2.11 -6.27
CA LEU A 22 5.11 1.81 -5.60
C LEU A 22 6.22 2.76 -6.06
N LYS A 23 6.24 3.12 -7.34
CA LYS A 23 7.17 4.12 -7.89
C LYS A 23 6.98 5.50 -7.26
N GLU A 24 5.73 5.93 -7.04
CA GLU A 24 5.42 7.17 -6.32
C GLU A 24 5.87 7.13 -4.84
N GLN A 25 5.92 5.95 -4.24
CA GLN A 25 6.46 5.72 -2.90
C GLN A 25 8.00 5.68 -2.85
N GLY A 26 8.71 5.76 -4.00
CA GLY A 26 10.16 5.74 -4.10
C GLY A 26 10.78 4.36 -4.23
N PHE A 27 10.02 3.35 -4.68
CA PHE A 27 10.54 2.02 -4.97
C PHE A 27 11.01 1.90 -6.42
N GLU A 28 12.05 1.08 -6.67
CA GLU A 28 12.57 0.83 -8.01
C GLU A 28 11.77 -0.28 -8.70
N THR A 29 11.00 0.10 -9.72
CA THR A 29 10.04 -0.80 -10.39
C THR A 29 10.47 -1.26 -11.77
N LYS A 30 11.64 -0.80 -12.28
CA LYS A 30 12.09 -1.00 -13.66
C LYS A 30 12.09 -2.45 -14.11
N ASP A 31 12.55 -3.37 -13.25
CA ASP A 31 12.66 -4.80 -13.57
C ASP A 31 11.29 -5.47 -13.82
N TYR A 32 10.21 -4.80 -13.41
CA TYR A 32 8.85 -5.34 -13.48
C TYR A 32 7.92 -4.59 -14.45
N GLU A 33 8.36 -3.48 -15.05
CA GLU A 33 7.53 -2.64 -15.92
C GLU A 33 7.36 -3.20 -17.34
N GLU A 34 8.37 -3.92 -17.88
CA GLU A 34 8.47 -4.29 -19.29
C GLU A 34 7.69 -5.57 -19.70
N PHE A 35 6.88 -6.13 -18.82
CA PHE A 35 6.14 -7.36 -19.13
C PHE A 35 4.92 -7.10 -20.02
N SER A 36 4.76 -7.91 -21.05
CA SER A 36 3.58 -7.92 -21.92
C SER A 36 2.40 -8.66 -21.28
N VAL A 37 1.19 -8.47 -21.83
CA VAL A 37 -0.03 -9.17 -21.38
C VAL A 37 0.13 -10.70 -21.45
N ASN A 38 0.82 -11.23 -22.48
CA ASN A 38 1.04 -12.66 -22.65
C ASN A 38 2.01 -13.22 -21.61
N GLU A 39 3.05 -12.48 -21.26
CA GLU A 39 3.99 -12.87 -20.21
C GLU A 39 3.29 -12.89 -18.84
N VAL A 40 2.50 -11.87 -18.51
CA VAL A 40 1.69 -11.87 -17.28
C VAL A 40 0.70 -13.02 -17.24
N HIS A 41 0.12 -13.41 -18.38
CA HIS A 41 -0.72 -14.60 -18.46
C HIS A 41 0.06 -15.87 -18.13
N THR A 42 1.25 -16.03 -18.70
CA THR A 42 2.12 -17.18 -18.43
C THR A 42 2.56 -17.22 -16.97
N MET A 43 2.97 -16.07 -16.42
CA MET A 43 3.33 -15.92 -15.00
C MET A 43 2.17 -16.31 -14.07
N ASN A 44 0.94 -15.91 -14.41
CA ASN A 44 -0.25 -16.28 -13.63
C ASN A 44 -0.48 -17.80 -13.64
N ASN A 45 -0.33 -18.45 -14.79
CA ASN A 45 -0.49 -19.91 -14.92
C ASN A 45 0.59 -20.68 -14.14
N ASN A 46 1.81 -20.12 -14.10
CA ASN A 46 2.95 -20.68 -13.38
C ASN A 46 3.00 -20.28 -11.89
N LYS A 47 2.05 -19.44 -11.40
CA LYS A 47 2.04 -18.88 -10.03
C LYS A 47 3.29 -18.06 -9.70
N GLN A 48 3.81 -17.32 -10.66
CA GLN A 48 5.03 -16.51 -10.58
C GLN A 48 4.72 -15.01 -10.67
N LEU A 49 3.55 -14.57 -10.20
CA LEU A 49 3.15 -13.16 -10.23
C LEU A 49 3.79 -12.33 -9.11
N ASP A 50 4.32 -12.99 -8.09
CA ASP A 50 4.90 -12.35 -6.91
C ASP A 50 6.09 -11.46 -7.30
N MET A 51 6.28 -10.37 -6.56
CA MET A 51 7.35 -9.40 -6.82
C MET A 51 8.02 -9.00 -5.51
N LEU A 52 9.34 -8.90 -5.53
CA LEU A 52 10.13 -8.31 -4.46
C LEU A 52 10.79 -7.03 -5.00
N ILE A 53 10.43 -5.90 -4.43
CA ILE A 53 10.85 -4.58 -4.89
C ILE A 53 11.52 -3.86 -3.73
N SER A 54 12.69 -3.25 -3.99
CA SER A 54 13.42 -2.42 -3.03
C SER A 54 13.30 -0.95 -3.41
N ASN A 55 13.53 -0.05 -2.47
CA ASN A 55 13.71 1.35 -2.79
C ASN A 55 15.06 1.59 -3.47
N GLU A 56 15.23 2.79 -4.08
CA GLU A 56 16.45 3.15 -4.83
C GLU A 56 17.71 2.98 -3.98
N GLU A 57 18.78 2.52 -4.62
CA GLU A 57 20.11 2.42 -4.02
C GLU A 57 20.58 3.80 -3.54
N GLY A 58 20.94 3.89 -2.26
CA GLY A 58 21.37 5.17 -1.64
C GLY A 58 20.31 5.84 -0.76
N SER A 59 19.15 5.26 -0.58
CA SER A 59 18.18 5.73 0.42
C SER A 59 18.74 5.57 1.83
N ASP A 60 18.56 6.59 2.68
CA ASP A 60 18.97 6.57 4.10
C ASP A 60 18.36 5.40 4.90
N LYS A 61 17.24 4.89 4.45
CA LYS A 61 16.52 3.75 5.06
C LYS A 61 16.14 2.74 3.97
N PRO A 62 16.88 1.63 3.82
CA PRO A 62 16.50 0.57 2.89
C PRO A 62 15.14 -0.02 3.30
N LYS A 63 14.22 -0.05 2.38
CA LYS A 63 12.88 -0.65 2.54
C LYS A 63 12.60 -1.59 1.38
N LYS A 64 11.91 -2.69 1.67
CA LYS A 64 11.45 -3.65 0.67
C LYS A 64 9.94 -3.77 0.70
N VAL A 65 9.37 -4.08 -0.44
CA VAL A 65 7.96 -4.44 -0.57
C VAL A 65 7.89 -5.79 -1.26
N TYR A 66 7.23 -6.74 -0.62
CA TYR A 66 6.90 -8.02 -1.24
C TYR A 66 5.43 -7.99 -1.65
N VAL A 67 5.15 -8.26 -2.92
CA VAL A 67 3.79 -8.32 -3.46
C VAL A 67 3.41 -9.76 -3.71
N LYS A 68 2.37 -10.23 -3.04
CA LYS A 68 1.79 -11.58 -3.17
C LYS A 68 0.44 -11.53 -3.86
N TYR A 69 0.28 -12.28 -4.94
CA TYR A 69 -1.01 -12.43 -5.61
C TYR A 69 -1.76 -13.66 -5.09
N HIS A 70 -2.74 -13.46 -4.20
CA HIS A 70 -3.59 -14.53 -3.67
C HIS A 70 -4.93 -14.57 -4.42
N LEU A 71 -4.95 -15.20 -5.62
CA LEU A 71 -6.09 -15.14 -6.55
C LEU A 71 -6.98 -16.38 -6.56
N ALA A 72 -6.55 -17.49 -5.94
CA ALA A 72 -7.19 -18.79 -6.12
C ALA A 72 -8.38 -19.01 -5.17
N LYS A 73 -8.28 -18.57 -3.91
CA LYS A 73 -9.26 -18.82 -2.84
C LYS A 73 -9.48 -17.56 -2.02
N THR A 74 -10.45 -17.61 -1.11
CA THR A 74 -10.64 -16.57 -0.09
C THR A 74 -9.42 -16.55 0.83
N LEU A 75 -8.86 -15.37 1.08
CA LEU A 75 -7.75 -15.18 2.02
C LEU A 75 -8.24 -15.43 3.46
N ARG A 76 -7.57 -16.30 4.17
CA ARG A 76 -7.85 -16.65 5.57
C ARG A 76 -6.66 -16.29 6.46
N ARG A 77 -6.89 -16.24 7.78
CA ARG A 77 -5.85 -16.00 8.78
C ARG A 77 -4.65 -16.95 8.62
N GLU A 78 -4.92 -18.24 8.42
CA GLU A 78 -3.89 -19.27 8.23
C GLU A 78 -2.95 -18.91 7.07
N ASN A 79 -3.49 -18.47 5.93
CA ASN A 79 -2.69 -18.09 4.78
C ASN A 79 -1.80 -16.86 5.07
N ILE A 80 -2.30 -15.89 5.87
CA ILE A 80 -1.51 -14.72 6.25
C ILE A 80 -0.37 -15.14 7.17
N ASN A 81 -0.65 -16.01 8.14
CA ASN A 81 0.36 -16.53 9.04
C ASN A 81 1.44 -17.32 8.27
N ASP A 82 1.03 -18.20 7.33
CA ASP A 82 1.97 -18.92 6.46
C ASP A 82 2.89 -17.94 5.68
N TYR A 83 2.34 -16.85 5.13
CA TYR A 83 3.16 -15.84 4.44
C TYR A 83 4.10 -15.08 5.37
N ILE A 84 3.67 -14.80 6.61
CA ILE A 84 4.53 -14.16 7.61
C ILE A 84 5.66 -15.13 8.00
N ASP A 85 5.34 -16.38 8.31
CA ASP A 85 6.32 -17.37 8.69
C ASP A 85 7.35 -17.57 7.57
N ASP A 86 6.92 -17.73 6.33
CA ASP A 86 7.81 -17.90 5.19
C ASP A 86 8.72 -16.66 4.98
N LEU A 87 8.14 -15.44 4.89
CA LEU A 87 8.86 -14.24 4.43
C LEU A 87 9.65 -13.54 5.54
N PHE A 88 9.17 -13.57 6.80
CA PHE A 88 9.79 -12.84 7.90
C PHE A 88 10.60 -13.76 8.84
N HIS A 89 10.22 -15.04 8.99
CA HIS A 89 10.86 -15.95 9.95
C HIS A 89 11.78 -16.96 9.28
N LEU A 90 11.32 -17.65 8.23
CA LEU A 90 12.11 -18.73 7.58
C LEU A 90 13.10 -18.18 6.57
N GLU A 91 12.63 -17.48 5.55
CA GLU A 91 13.48 -16.94 4.47
C GLU A 91 14.14 -15.61 4.85
N GLN A 92 13.59 -14.91 5.83
CA GLN A 92 14.05 -13.59 6.29
C GLN A 92 14.25 -12.57 5.16
N VAL A 93 13.40 -12.65 4.13
CA VAL A 93 13.41 -11.73 2.97
C VAL A 93 12.97 -10.34 3.38
N LEU A 94 12.00 -10.27 4.31
CA LEU A 94 11.41 -9.03 4.84
C LEU A 94 11.76 -8.81 6.31
N THR A 95 11.84 -7.54 6.68
CA THR A 95 12.03 -7.05 8.06
C THR A 95 10.79 -6.29 8.51
N LYS A 96 10.71 -5.92 9.81
CA LYS A 96 9.59 -5.12 10.35
C LYS A 96 9.43 -3.74 9.67
N ASN A 97 10.49 -3.23 9.06
CA ASN A 97 10.45 -1.96 8.33
C ASN A 97 9.86 -2.09 6.92
N ASP A 98 9.77 -3.32 6.43
CA ASP A 98 9.30 -3.62 5.09
C ASP A 98 7.77 -3.74 5.05
N THR A 99 7.22 -3.92 3.86
CA THR A 99 5.78 -4.00 3.63
C THR A 99 5.43 -5.28 2.89
N LEU A 100 4.46 -6.02 3.40
CA LEU A 100 3.83 -7.11 2.68
C LEU A 100 2.54 -6.62 2.02
N VAL A 101 2.46 -6.69 0.70
CA VAL A 101 1.27 -6.37 -0.08
C VAL A 101 0.62 -7.67 -0.55
N ILE A 102 -0.67 -7.86 -0.27
CA ILE A 102 -1.44 -9.02 -0.71
C ILE A 102 -2.55 -8.55 -1.64
N VAL A 103 -2.55 -9.03 -2.88
CA VAL A 103 -3.61 -8.73 -3.86
C VAL A 103 -4.61 -9.88 -3.90
N ILE A 104 -5.88 -9.57 -3.64
CA ILE A 104 -6.99 -10.53 -3.60
C ILE A 104 -8.10 -10.15 -4.58
N LYS A 105 -8.94 -11.11 -4.96
CA LYS A 105 -10.10 -10.86 -5.85
C LYS A 105 -11.30 -10.27 -5.13
N GLN A 106 -11.46 -10.60 -3.85
CA GLN A 106 -12.63 -10.19 -3.05
C GLN A 106 -12.30 -8.95 -2.23
N GLU A 107 -13.32 -8.20 -1.82
CA GLU A 107 -13.12 -7.13 -0.84
C GLU A 107 -12.71 -7.72 0.52
N PRO A 108 -11.74 -7.11 1.21
CA PRO A 108 -11.38 -7.51 2.55
C PRO A 108 -12.56 -7.26 3.50
N HIS A 109 -12.99 -8.31 4.19
CA HIS A 109 -14.08 -8.23 5.17
C HIS A 109 -13.56 -7.85 6.56
N GLU A 110 -14.41 -7.30 7.40
CA GLU A 110 -14.06 -6.77 8.72
C GLU A 110 -13.22 -7.72 9.62
N PRO A 111 -13.57 -9.03 9.74
CA PRO A 111 -12.73 -9.96 10.49
C PRO A 111 -11.29 -10.06 9.98
N LEU A 112 -11.07 -9.93 8.66
CA LEU A 112 -9.73 -9.94 8.08
C LEU A 112 -8.95 -8.67 8.47
N LEU A 113 -9.61 -7.51 8.47
CA LEU A 113 -9.00 -6.25 8.90
C LEU A 113 -8.60 -6.28 10.37
N ASN A 114 -9.43 -6.89 11.23
CA ASN A 114 -9.12 -7.08 12.64
C ASN A 114 -7.89 -7.97 12.86
N ILE A 115 -7.70 -9.00 12.03
CA ILE A 115 -6.49 -9.83 12.04
C ILE A 115 -5.24 -9.00 11.71
N LEU A 116 -5.33 -8.12 10.71
CA LEU A 116 -4.21 -7.24 10.34
C LEU A 116 -3.85 -6.26 11.46
N ASN A 117 -4.84 -5.75 12.19
CA ASN A 117 -4.60 -4.90 13.36
C ASN A 117 -3.87 -5.68 14.47
N GLN A 118 -4.32 -6.92 14.76
CA GLN A 118 -3.67 -7.78 15.74
C GLN A 118 -2.20 -8.07 15.38
N ILE A 119 -1.92 -8.39 14.11
CA ILE A 119 -0.55 -8.66 13.64
C ILE A 119 0.31 -7.40 13.78
N TRP A 120 -0.22 -6.22 13.42
CA TRP A 120 0.50 -4.98 13.60
C TRP A 120 0.82 -4.69 15.06
N GLU A 121 -0.12 -4.89 15.97
CA GLU A 121 0.05 -4.65 17.41
C GLU A 121 1.02 -5.65 18.06
N SER A 122 0.97 -6.92 17.67
CA SER A 122 1.78 -7.98 18.29
C SER A 122 3.19 -8.07 17.72
N GLU A 123 3.35 -7.91 16.40
CA GLU A 123 4.61 -8.21 15.69
C GLU A 123 5.23 -6.98 15.03
N GLY A 124 4.43 -5.92 14.82
CA GLY A 124 4.86 -4.73 14.11
C GLY A 124 5.02 -4.93 12.60
N ILE A 125 4.43 -6.00 12.04
CA ILE A 125 4.49 -6.32 10.62
C ILE A 125 3.41 -5.53 9.88
N PHE A 126 3.82 -4.76 8.87
CA PHE A 126 2.90 -3.94 8.09
C PHE A 126 2.43 -4.67 6.83
N ILE A 127 1.11 -4.93 6.78
CA ILE A 127 0.46 -5.64 5.68
C ILE A 127 -0.61 -4.74 5.06
N ILE A 128 -0.57 -4.63 3.72
CA ILE A 128 -1.60 -3.96 2.92
C ILE A 128 -2.33 -5.02 2.10
N ILE A 129 -3.66 -4.98 2.11
CA ILE A 129 -4.48 -5.85 1.26
C ILE A 129 -5.18 -5.00 0.21
N TYR A 130 -4.91 -5.28 -1.06
CA TYR A 130 -5.62 -4.67 -2.18
C TYR A 130 -6.63 -5.63 -2.79
N ASN A 131 -7.81 -5.11 -3.09
CA ASN A 131 -8.71 -5.76 -4.03
C ASN A 131 -8.21 -5.50 -5.45
N LEU A 132 -8.19 -6.55 -6.29
CA LEU A 132 -7.79 -6.49 -7.69
C LEU A 132 -8.57 -5.41 -8.48
N GLU A 133 -9.87 -5.28 -8.23
CA GLU A 133 -10.73 -4.31 -8.93
C GLU A 133 -10.35 -2.86 -8.58
N ARG A 134 -9.86 -2.60 -7.35
CA ARG A 134 -9.39 -1.27 -6.94
C ARG A 134 -8.09 -0.86 -7.61
N LEU A 135 -7.30 -1.83 -8.07
CA LEU A 135 -6.06 -1.59 -8.82
C LEU A 135 -6.27 -1.42 -10.32
N LEU A 136 -7.51 -1.36 -10.82
CA LEU A 136 -7.77 -1.13 -12.24
C LEU A 136 -7.62 0.34 -12.65
N PHE A 137 -7.45 1.25 -11.71
CA PHE A 137 -7.13 2.67 -11.96
C PHE A 137 -6.26 3.21 -10.82
N ASN A 138 -5.45 4.23 -11.13
CA ASN A 138 -4.64 4.90 -10.12
C ASN A 138 -5.51 5.90 -9.36
N ILE A 139 -5.77 5.64 -8.07
CA ILE A 139 -6.59 6.51 -7.23
C ILE A 139 -5.94 7.88 -7.01
N LEU A 140 -4.61 7.97 -7.01
CA LEU A 140 -3.89 9.22 -6.79
C LEU A 140 -4.02 10.20 -7.97
N GLU A 141 -4.31 9.69 -9.17
CA GLU A 141 -4.57 10.49 -10.36
C GLU A 141 -6.03 10.97 -10.48
N HIS A 142 -6.90 10.52 -9.57
CA HIS A 142 -8.32 10.88 -9.66
C HIS A 142 -8.53 12.35 -9.31
N SER A 143 -9.31 13.08 -10.14
CA SER A 143 -9.53 14.54 -10.03
C SER A 143 -10.06 15.02 -8.68
N TYR A 144 -10.77 14.18 -7.93
CA TYR A 144 -11.29 14.52 -6.59
C TYR A 144 -10.32 14.16 -5.45
N VAL A 145 -9.23 13.49 -5.75
CA VAL A 145 -8.22 13.13 -4.74
C VAL A 145 -7.14 14.21 -4.72
N PRO A 146 -7.08 15.04 -3.68
CA PRO A 146 -6.02 16.01 -3.52
C PRO A 146 -4.69 15.32 -3.26
N LYS A 147 -3.59 16.02 -3.49
CA LYS A 147 -2.25 15.49 -3.23
C LYS A 147 -2.07 15.19 -1.74
N HIS A 148 -1.75 13.95 -1.41
CA HIS A 148 -1.41 13.45 -0.09
C HIS A 148 0.09 13.17 -0.02
N VAL A 149 0.76 13.63 1.01
CA VAL A 149 2.20 13.40 1.23
C VAL A 149 2.42 13.04 2.69
N ILE A 150 3.09 11.92 2.95
CA ILE A 150 3.54 11.56 4.29
C ILE A 150 4.66 12.53 4.69
N ILE A 151 4.56 13.16 5.84
CA ILE A 151 5.54 14.13 6.33
C ILE A 151 6.46 13.49 7.36
N ASP A 152 7.70 13.98 7.41
CA ASP A 152 8.71 13.50 8.35
C ASP A 152 8.52 14.08 9.77
N GLU A 153 9.28 13.57 10.74
CA GLU A 153 9.20 14.01 12.14
C GLU A 153 9.53 15.50 12.32
N ALA A 154 10.42 16.04 11.50
CA ALA A 154 10.80 17.45 11.56
C ALA A 154 9.63 18.34 11.10
N GLU A 155 8.96 17.98 10.00
CA GLU A 155 7.79 18.72 9.51
C GLU A 155 6.59 18.53 10.46
N ILE A 156 6.42 17.35 11.09
CA ILE A 156 5.39 17.11 12.12
C ILE A 156 5.59 18.06 13.30
N LYS A 157 6.82 18.21 13.77
CA LYS A 157 7.14 19.11 14.88
C LYS A 157 6.80 20.56 14.54
N LEU A 158 7.23 21.04 13.39
CA LEU A 158 6.93 22.40 12.91
C LEU A 158 5.41 22.63 12.76
N MET A 159 4.70 21.63 12.25
CA MET A 159 3.24 21.67 12.13
C MET A 159 2.59 21.76 13.51
N LYS A 160 2.99 20.94 14.49
CA LYS A 160 2.46 20.98 15.86
C LYS A 160 2.70 22.33 16.53
N GLU A 161 3.90 22.89 16.40
CA GLU A 161 4.23 24.24 16.92
C GLU A 161 3.36 25.31 16.26
N ARG A 162 3.22 25.27 14.92
CA ARG A 162 2.43 26.26 14.18
C ARG A 162 0.95 26.28 14.56
N TYR A 163 0.36 25.11 14.83
CA TYR A 163 -1.06 24.98 15.17
C TYR A 163 -1.32 24.83 16.66
N ASN A 164 -0.26 24.95 17.50
CA ASN A 164 -0.31 24.80 18.96
C ASN A 164 -0.96 23.44 19.37
N ILE A 165 -0.56 22.35 18.70
CA ILE A 165 -1.06 21.01 18.95
C ILE A 165 -0.14 20.33 19.96
N THR A 166 -0.67 20.01 21.13
CA THR A 166 0.05 19.34 22.22
C THR A 166 -0.19 17.83 22.22
N ASP A 167 -1.33 17.38 21.72
CA ASP A 167 -1.74 15.97 21.71
C ASP A 167 -2.18 15.55 20.31
N ASP A 168 -1.74 14.37 19.88
CA ASP A 168 -2.06 13.79 18.59
C ASP A 168 -3.55 13.45 18.44
N SER A 169 -4.27 13.26 19.54
CA SER A 169 -5.72 13.02 19.57
C SER A 169 -6.56 14.16 18.97
N VAL A 170 -5.98 15.38 18.90
CA VAL A 170 -6.63 16.55 18.29
C VAL A 170 -6.58 16.51 16.76
N LEU A 171 -5.65 15.74 16.18
CA LEU A 171 -5.54 15.62 14.74
C LEU A 171 -6.69 14.78 14.17
N PRO A 172 -7.33 15.23 13.06
CA PRO A 172 -8.27 14.40 12.34
C PRO A 172 -7.61 13.09 11.87
N THR A 173 -8.33 12.00 11.97
CA THR A 173 -7.82 10.68 11.60
C THR A 173 -8.08 10.33 10.14
N ILE A 174 -7.24 9.48 9.58
CA ILE A 174 -7.46 8.74 8.34
C ILE A 174 -7.25 7.25 8.65
N SER A 175 -8.16 6.39 8.20
CA SER A 175 -8.00 4.95 8.40
C SER A 175 -6.83 4.41 7.57
N ARG A 176 -6.04 3.49 8.15
CA ARG A 176 -5.02 2.75 7.37
C ARG A 176 -5.60 1.96 6.19
N TYR A 177 -6.91 1.69 6.20
CA TYR A 177 -7.62 0.98 5.15
C TYR A 177 -8.25 1.91 4.11
N ASP A 178 -8.11 3.23 4.28
CA ASP A 178 -8.51 4.19 3.26
C ASP A 178 -7.71 3.93 1.97
N PRO A 179 -8.37 3.89 0.79
CA PRO A 179 -7.69 3.61 -0.46
C PRO A 179 -6.51 4.54 -0.77
N VAL A 180 -6.59 5.82 -0.36
CA VAL A 180 -5.50 6.78 -0.57
C VAL A 180 -4.37 6.53 0.43
N ALA A 181 -4.69 6.24 1.71
CA ALA A 181 -3.69 5.90 2.71
C ALA A 181 -2.90 4.63 2.32
N GLN A 182 -3.59 3.61 1.81
CA GLN A 182 -2.96 2.42 1.26
C GLN A 182 -2.08 2.73 0.04
N ALA A 183 -2.57 3.57 -0.88
CA ALA A 183 -1.86 3.92 -2.11
C ALA A 183 -0.54 4.66 -1.86
N ILE A 184 -0.46 5.46 -0.79
CA ILE A 184 0.78 6.14 -0.37
C ILE A 184 1.61 5.34 0.63
N GLY A 185 1.18 4.13 1.01
CA GLY A 185 1.89 3.26 1.96
C GLY A 185 1.92 3.79 3.41
N MET A 186 0.87 4.49 3.82
CA MET A 186 0.78 5.13 5.13
C MET A 186 0.63 4.12 6.26
N ARG A 187 1.50 4.18 7.25
CA ARG A 187 1.50 3.31 8.43
C ARG A 187 0.71 3.95 9.59
N PRO A 188 0.20 3.16 10.54
CA PRO A 188 -0.39 3.70 11.76
C PRO A 188 0.56 4.67 12.46
N LYS A 189 0.01 5.82 12.89
CA LYS A 189 0.70 6.99 13.48
C LYS A 189 1.45 7.90 12.50
N ASP A 190 1.59 7.53 11.21
CA ASP A 190 2.09 8.48 10.23
C ASP A 190 1.13 9.66 10.10
N VAL A 191 1.67 10.83 9.80
CA VAL A 191 0.89 12.02 9.51
C VAL A 191 1.01 12.36 8.05
N CYS A 192 -0.10 12.56 7.37
CA CYS A 192 -0.13 13.04 6.00
C CYS A 192 -0.60 14.50 5.92
N LYS A 193 0.05 15.23 5.02
CA LYS A 193 -0.31 16.57 4.58
C LYS A 193 -1.10 16.47 3.29
N ILE A 194 -2.26 17.10 3.28
CA ILE A 194 -3.21 17.10 2.18
C ILE A 194 -3.31 18.53 1.65
N VAL A 195 -2.94 18.73 0.38
CA VAL A 195 -3.03 20.06 -0.26
C VAL A 195 -4.33 20.11 -1.04
N ARG A 196 -5.31 20.84 -0.54
CA ARG A 196 -6.64 20.94 -1.15
C ARG A 196 -6.97 22.38 -1.56
N SER A 197 -7.88 22.53 -2.53
CA SER A 197 -8.41 23.82 -2.89
C SER A 197 -9.22 24.45 -1.73
N SER A 198 -9.09 25.75 -1.54
CA SER A 198 -9.82 26.53 -0.53
C SER A 198 -10.55 27.68 -1.18
N LYS A 199 -11.77 27.95 -0.74
CA LYS A 199 -12.55 29.09 -1.24
C LYS A 199 -11.96 30.45 -0.88
N THR A 200 -11.17 30.53 0.17
CA THR A 200 -10.63 31.79 0.72
C THR A 200 -9.13 31.95 0.49
N ALA A 201 -8.38 30.86 0.34
CA ALA A 201 -6.91 30.87 0.29
C ALA A 201 -6.34 30.14 -0.92
N ILE A 202 -7.11 29.96 -2.01
CA ILE A 202 -6.77 29.20 -3.22
C ILE A 202 -6.38 27.76 -2.87
N THR A 203 -5.36 27.55 -2.03
CA THR A 203 -4.94 26.24 -1.50
C THR A 203 -4.80 26.30 0.02
N ALA A 204 -5.12 25.21 0.70
CA ALA A 204 -4.96 25.05 2.13
C ALA A 204 -4.33 23.69 2.46
N ASN A 205 -3.40 23.68 3.40
CA ASN A 205 -2.85 22.45 3.94
C ASN A 205 -3.79 21.91 5.02
N TYR A 206 -4.07 20.63 4.93
CA TYR A 206 -4.85 19.88 5.89
C TYR A 206 -4.04 18.66 6.34
N TYR A 207 -4.09 18.30 7.61
CA TYR A 207 -3.29 17.21 8.15
C TYR A 207 -4.18 16.14 8.73
N ARG A 208 -3.80 14.88 8.55
CA ARG A 208 -4.47 13.73 9.15
C ARG A 208 -3.43 12.75 9.69
N ILE A 209 -3.74 12.15 10.84
CA ILE A 209 -2.97 11.07 11.43
C ILE A 209 -3.59 9.72 11.08
N CYS A 210 -2.75 8.74 10.72
CA CYS A 210 -3.22 7.39 10.40
C CYS A 210 -3.66 6.67 11.68
N SER A 211 -4.94 6.27 11.70
CA SER A 211 -5.47 5.37 12.72
C SER A 211 -5.30 3.91 12.33
N GLN A 212 -5.34 3.05 13.32
CA GLN A 212 -5.39 1.61 13.12
C GLN A 212 -6.67 1.17 12.46
#